data_5c59df34407cfc7aa0ff1b7e38125b97
#
_entry.id   5c59df34407cfc7aa0ff1b7e38125b97
#
_cell.length_a   1.000
_cell.length_b   1.000
_cell.length_c   1.000
_cell.angle_alpha   90.00
_cell.angle_beta   90.00
_cell.angle_gamma   90.00
#
_symmetry.space_group_name_H-M   'P 1'
#
loop_
_entity.id
_entity.type
_entity.pdbx_description
1 polymer ?
#
loop_
_entity_poly.entity_id
_entity_poly.type
_entity_poly.pdbx_seq_one_letter_code
_entity_poly.pdbx_strand_id
1 'polypeptide(L)'
;MVYTDLHYFGALSYYHVLAQHEHIVFDCTTAFSKMSFKNRMVIATAQGPLHLSIPIVGGRDQKTPMNEIRIAYDSPWKSQHYKAISVNYKRAPYFEYYADSLKSLYDNDYEHLNDFLLATQHWTKQQLKAKWLIETSIEQPTFNVETKWMDSIKPNNFQTEGKQFQYQQVFDTGFIQNACILDALFAMGGKQALSMISSF
;
A
#
# COMPACT_ATOMS: atom_id res chain seq x y z
N MET A 1 -17.20 -7.83 -6.28
CA MET A 1 -16.09 -7.25 -7.05
C MET A 1 -15.89 -5.81 -6.64
N VAL A 2 -14.64 -5.35 -6.45
CA VAL A 2 -14.31 -3.94 -6.19
C VAL A 2 -13.41 -3.37 -7.29
N TYR A 3 -13.69 -2.11 -7.69
CA TYR A 3 -12.86 -1.33 -8.60
C TYR A 3 -12.19 -0.20 -7.80
N THR A 4 -10.86 -0.15 -7.82
CA THR A 4 -10.10 0.74 -6.93
C THR A 4 -8.75 1.16 -7.52
N ASP A 5 -8.13 2.17 -6.90
CA ASP A 5 -6.78 2.61 -7.23
C ASP A 5 -5.72 1.60 -6.77
N LEU A 6 -4.55 1.63 -7.42
CA LEU A 6 -3.33 1.03 -6.89
C LEU A 6 -2.73 1.92 -5.81
N HIS A 7 -2.49 1.36 -4.63
CA HIS A 7 -1.81 2.03 -3.52
C HIS A 7 -0.44 1.43 -3.23
N TYR A 8 0.52 2.27 -2.89
CA TYR A 8 1.84 1.86 -2.43
C TYR A 8 1.74 1.39 -0.98
N PHE A 9 1.66 0.08 -0.76
CA PHE A 9 1.40 -0.52 0.56
C PHE A 9 0.29 0.24 1.31
N GLY A 10 -0.91 0.25 0.74
CA GLY A 10 -2.03 1.04 1.23
C GLY A 10 -2.30 0.91 2.72
N ALA A 11 -3.10 1.82 3.26
CA ALA A 11 -3.54 1.81 4.64
C ALA A 11 -4.38 0.56 4.99
N LEU A 12 -4.48 0.20 6.25
CA LEU A 12 -5.26 -0.97 6.70
C LEU A 12 -6.71 -0.93 6.25
N SER A 13 -7.35 0.24 6.29
CA SER A 13 -8.73 0.42 5.80
C SER A 13 -8.88 0.18 4.30
N TYR A 14 -7.85 0.45 3.50
CA TYR A 14 -7.83 0.07 2.09
C TYR A 14 -7.87 -1.45 1.93
N TYR A 15 -7.01 -2.17 2.66
CA TYR A 15 -7.01 -3.63 2.62
C TYR A 15 -8.25 -4.25 3.26
N HIS A 16 -8.88 -3.57 4.21
CA HIS A 16 -10.20 -3.97 4.71
C HIS A 16 -11.24 -4.00 3.59
N VAL A 17 -11.30 -2.95 2.76
CA VAL A 17 -12.21 -2.93 1.61
C VAL A 17 -11.87 -4.06 0.63
N LEU A 18 -10.59 -4.26 0.29
CA LEU A 18 -10.20 -5.36 -0.60
C LEU A 18 -10.61 -6.74 -0.04
N ALA A 19 -10.48 -6.94 1.27
CA ALA A 19 -10.77 -8.21 1.93
C ALA A 19 -12.28 -8.58 1.95
N GLN A 20 -13.17 -7.62 1.67
CA GLN A 20 -14.62 -7.88 1.53
C GLN A 20 -15.00 -8.42 0.13
N HIS A 21 -14.04 -8.53 -0.79
CA HIS A 21 -14.31 -8.89 -2.17
C HIS A 21 -13.40 -10.03 -2.65
N GLU A 22 -13.97 -10.94 -3.43
CA GLU A 22 -13.20 -12.03 -4.05
C GLU A 22 -12.45 -11.59 -5.30
N HIS A 23 -12.90 -10.51 -5.95
CA HIS A 23 -12.35 -10.01 -7.20
C HIS A 23 -12.06 -8.50 -7.09
N ILE A 24 -10.81 -8.15 -7.34
CA ILE A 24 -10.28 -6.79 -7.26
C ILE A 24 -9.79 -6.38 -8.63
N VAL A 25 -10.31 -5.26 -9.13
CA VAL A 25 -9.88 -4.64 -10.38
C VAL A 25 -9.19 -3.32 -10.07
N PHE A 26 -7.90 -3.24 -10.35
CA PHE A 26 -7.12 -2.02 -10.18
C PHE A 26 -7.21 -1.12 -11.40
N ASP A 27 -7.59 0.13 -11.18
CA ASP A 27 -7.61 1.17 -12.19
C ASP A 27 -6.18 1.65 -12.51
N CYS A 28 -5.80 1.45 -13.76
CA CYS A 28 -4.51 1.93 -14.29
C CYS A 28 -4.66 3.15 -15.22
N THR A 29 -5.86 3.68 -15.40
CA THR A 29 -6.18 4.70 -16.43
C THR A 29 -6.44 6.09 -15.86
N THR A 30 -6.93 6.18 -14.63
CA THR A 30 -7.21 7.47 -13.99
C THR A 30 -5.94 8.31 -13.87
N ALA A 31 -6.07 9.61 -14.09
CA ALA A 31 -4.95 10.54 -13.95
C ALA A 31 -4.33 10.50 -12.56
N PHE A 32 -3.01 10.65 -12.51
CA PHE A 32 -2.30 10.79 -11.24
C PHE A 32 -2.87 11.95 -10.42
N SER A 33 -3.10 11.71 -9.15
CA SER A 33 -3.55 12.73 -8.20
C SER A 33 -2.51 12.94 -7.10
N LYS A 34 -2.15 14.20 -6.87
CA LYS A 34 -1.29 14.56 -5.73
C LYS A 34 -2.01 14.31 -4.41
N MET A 35 -1.26 14.14 -3.32
CA MET A 35 -1.80 13.86 -1.98
C MET A 35 -2.65 12.59 -1.93
N SER A 36 -2.27 11.57 -2.71
CA SER A 36 -2.88 10.24 -2.71
C SER A 36 -1.89 9.19 -2.22
N PHE A 37 -2.37 7.97 -1.98
CA PHE A 37 -1.55 6.81 -1.68
C PHE A 37 -0.99 6.11 -2.93
N LYS A 38 -1.19 6.66 -4.12
CA LYS A 38 -0.70 6.10 -5.39
C LYS A 38 0.82 6.00 -5.43
N ASN A 39 1.54 7.01 -4.94
CA ASN A 39 3.01 6.97 -4.84
C ASN A 39 3.53 7.13 -3.41
N ARG A 40 2.68 6.97 -2.40
CA ARG A 40 3.04 7.22 -1.01
C ARG A 40 2.51 6.13 -0.10
N MET A 41 3.30 5.75 0.91
CA MET A 41 2.83 4.97 2.05
C MET A 41 3.14 5.69 3.36
N VAL A 42 2.51 5.26 4.44
CA VAL A 42 2.75 5.77 5.79
C VAL A 42 3.09 4.62 6.71
N ILE A 43 4.29 4.63 7.25
CA ILE A 43 4.74 3.67 8.27
C ILE A 43 4.63 4.27 9.67
N ALA A 44 4.45 3.43 10.68
CA ALA A 44 4.54 3.81 12.08
C ALA A 44 6.01 3.92 12.50
N THR A 45 6.33 4.95 13.30
CA THR A 45 7.65 5.12 13.93
C THR A 45 7.49 5.60 15.37
N ALA A 46 8.55 5.55 16.15
CA ALA A 46 8.58 6.09 17.52
C ALA A 46 8.30 7.60 17.60
N GLN A 47 8.51 8.35 16.52
CA GLN A 47 8.25 9.79 16.42
C GLN A 47 6.89 10.12 15.77
N GLY A 48 6.08 9.13 15.47
CA GLY A 48 4.80 9.31 14.77
C GLY A 48 4.83 8.75 13.34
N PRO A 49 3.85 9.12 12.51
CA PRO A 49 3.74 8.61 11.14
C PRO A 49 4.86 9.16 10.25
N LEU A 50 5.52 8.27 9.51
CA LEU A 50 6.54 8.62 8.52
C LEU A 50 6.00 8.36 7.11
N HIS A 51 5.99 9.41 6.29
CA HIS A 51 5.57 9.34 4.90
C HIS A 51 6.75 8.99 3.99
N LEU A 52 6.63 7.91 3.23
CA LEU A 52 7.60 7.48 2.23
C LEU A 52 6.99 7.63 0.84
N SER A 53 7.59 8.45 -0.01
CA SER A 53 7.05 8.78 -1.33
C SER A 53 8.00 8.36 -2.44
N ILE A 54 7.49 7.60 -3.42
CA ILE A 54 8.22 7.24 -4.64
C ILE A 54 8.32 8.50 -5.51
N PRO A 55 9.54 8.91 -5.91
CA PRO A 55 9.71 10.01 -6.84
C PRO A 55 9.23 9.61 -8.24
N ILE A 56 8.58 10.54 -8.94
CA ILE A 56 8.04 10.31 -10.28
C ILE A 56 8.54 11.37 -11.26
N VAL A 57 8.76 10.97 -12.50
CA VAL A 57 9.16 11.88 -13.58
C VAL A 57 8.06 12.92 -13.82
N GLY A 58 8.41 14.17 -14.00
CA GLY A 58 7.45 15.27 -14.16
C GLY A 58 6.88 15.82 -12.86
N GLY A 59 7.23 15.21 -11.71
CA GLY A 59 6.81 15.66 -10.39
C GLY A 59 5.33 15.40 -10.09
N ARG A 60 4.86 15.93 -8.96
CA ARG A 60 3.54 15.60 -8.40
C ARG A 60 2.36 16.40 -8.96
N ASP A 61 2.60 17.47 -9.69
CA ASP A 61 1.56 18.38 -10.18
C ASP A 61 1.13 18.08 -11.63
N GLN A 62 1.24 16.81 -12.05
CA GLN A 62 0.88 16.34 -13.37
C GLN A 62 -0.52 15.69 -13.39
N LYS A 63 -1.09 15.56 -14.59
CA LYS A 63 -2.36 14.89 -14.87
C LYS A 63 -2.19 13.69 -15.79
N THR A 64 -0.97 13.16 -15.87
CA THR A 64 -0.63 11.98 -16.66
C THR A 64 -1.42 10.78 -16.17
N PRO A 65 -1.97 9.94 -17.04
CA PRO A 65 -2.60 8.68 -16.68
C PRO A 65 -1.65 7.77 -15.90
N MET A 66 -2.18 7.01 -14.94
CA MET A 66 -1.37 6.17 -14.05
C MET A 66 -0.51 5.14 -14.80
N ASN A 67 -0.98 4.61 -15.93
CA ASN A 67 -0.24 3.67 -16.77
C ASN A 67 0.97 4.30 -17.49
N GLU A 68 1.06 5.63 -17.55
CA GLU A 68 2.17 6.37 -18.18
C GLU A 68 3.13 6.98 -17.16
N ILE A 69 2.81 6.92 -15.87
CA ILE A 69 3.66 7.47 -14.80
C ILE A 69 4.95 6.66 -14.69
N ARG A 70 6.09 7.33 -14.88
CA ARG A 70 7.43 6.74 -14.75
C ARG A 70 8.05 7.09 -13.41
N ILE A 71 8.78 6.13 -12.84
CA ILE A 71 9.54 6.32 -11.61
C ILE A 71 10.81 7.13 -11.94
N ALA A 72 11.11 8.13 -11.09
CA ALA A 72 12.37 8.88 -11.17
C ALA A 72 13.43 8.22 -10.27
N TYR A 73 14.64 8.09 -10.80
CA TYR A 73 15.78 7.45 -10.12
C TYR A 73 16.92 8.43 -9.79
N ASP A 74 16.65 9.73 -9.82
CA ASP A 74 17.61 10.78 -9.45
C ASP A 74 18.02 10.73 -7.97
N SER A 75 17.25 10.03 -7.16
CA SER A 75 17.54 9.78 -5.74
C SER A 75 17.52 8.27 -5.44
N PRO A 76 18.27 7.81 -4.42
CA PRO A 76 18.31 6.39 -4.04
C PRO A 76 17.08 6.00 -3.19
N TRP A 77 15.87 6.36 -3.63
CA TRP A 77 14.63 6.19 -2.87
C TRP A 77 14.37 4.74 -2.45
N LYS A 78 14.73 3.75 -3.27
CA LYS A 78 14.53 2.33 -2.98
C LYS A 78 15.29 1.93 -1.70
N SER A 79 16.58 2.24 -1.64
CA SER A 79 17.42 1.95 -0.47
C SER A 79 16.99 2.77 0.75
N GLN A 80 16.57 4.02 0.56
CA GLN A 80 16.07 4.89 1.63
C GLN A 80 14.77 4.33 2.24
N HIS A 81 13.80 3.90 1.40
CA HIS A 81 12.56 3.31 1.87
C HIS A 81 12.77 1.99 2.60
N TYR A 82 13.55 1.06 2.01
CA TYR A 82 13.87 -0.20 2.67
C TYR A 82 14.61 0.01 3.98
N LYS A 83 15.58 0.94 4.04
CA LYS A 83 16.27 1.31 5.27
C LYS A 83 15.32 1.88 6.32
N ALA A 84 14.41 2.79 5.93
CA ALA A 84 13.42 3.35 6.84
C ALA A 84 12.53 2.25 7.43
N ILE A 85 12.03 1.32 6.60
CA ILE A 85 11.25 0.17 7.06
C ILE A 85 12.08 -0.69 8.02
N SER A 86 13.29 -1.10 7.62
CA SER A 86 14.14 -2.00 8.42
C SER A 86 14.50 -1.40 9.77
N VAL A 87 14.87 -0.13 9.82
CA VAL A 87 15.26 0.55 11.08
C VAL A 87 14.07 0.59 12.05
N ASN A 88 12.87 0.85 11.56
CA ASN A 88 11.69 0.97 12.42
C ASN A 88 11.10 -0.39 12.81
N TYR A 89 11.16 -1.41 11.94
CA TYR A 89 10.47 -2.68 12.18
C TYR A 89 11.38 -3.88 12.48
N LYS A 90 12.71 -3.76 12.51
CA LYS A 90 13.62 -4.88 12.81
C LYS A 90 13.35 -5.60 14.13
N ARG A 91 12.65 -4.97 15.08
CA ARG A 91 12.25 -5.55 16.36
C ARG A 91 10.83 -6.13 16.35
N ALA A 92 10.09 -5.96 15.24
CA ALA A 92 8.76 -6.53 15.11
C ALA A 92 8.83 -8.06 15.02
N PRO A 93 7.88 -8.78 15.65
CA PRO A 93 7.94 -10.25 15.78
C PRO A 93 8.07 -11.00 14.45
N TYR A 94 7.51 -10.45 13.37
CA TYR A 94 7.50 -11.11 12.05
C TYR A 94 8.37 -10.42 11.00
N PHE A 95 9.11 -9.35 11.33
CA PHE A 95 9.89 -8.61 10.34
C PHE A 95 10.88 -9.49 9.58
N GLU A 96 11.69 -10.29 10.31
CA GLU A 96 12.73 -11.17 9.72
C GLU A 96 12.12 -12.17 8.73
N TYR A 97 10.90 -12.64 8.98
CA TYR A 97 10.21 -13.54 8.06
C TYR A 97 9.94 -12.94 6.70
N TYR A 98 9.71 -11.61 6.64
CA TYR A 98 9.35 -10.90 5.42
C TYR A 98 10.53 -10.13 4.79
N ALA A 99 11.60 -9.88 5.54
CA ALA A 99 12.68 -8.95 5.19
C ALA A 99 13.29 -9.23 3.81
N ASP A 100 13.67 -10.46 3.52
CA ASP A 100 14.35 -10.83 2.26
C ASP A 100 13.41 -10.69 1.06
N SER A 101 12.17 -11.17 1.18
CA SER A 101 11.19 -11.07 0.10
C SER A 101 10.75 -9.63 -0.15
N LEU A 102 10.64 -8.81 0.91
CA LEU A 102 10.38 -7.38 0.78
C LEU A 102 11.57 -6.67 0.13
N LYS A 103 12.80 -7.01 0.53
CA LYS A 103 14.01 -6.45 -0.07
C LYS A 103 14.06 -6.70 -1.56
N SER A 104 13.72 -7.89 -2.01
CA SER A 104 13.69 -8.26 -3.42
C SER A 104 12.78 -7.34 -4.26
N LEU A 105 11.66 -6.82 -3.71
CA LEU A 105 10.85 -5.83 -4.41
C LEU A 105 11.62 -4.53 -4.69
N TYR A 106 12.44 -4.08 -3.74
CA TYR A 106 13.23 -2.86 -3.88
C TYR A 106 14.52 -3.06 -4.69
N ASP A 107 15.02 -4.28 -4.79
CA ASP A 107 16.22 -4.59 -5.60
C ASP A 107 15.90 -4.61 -7.10
N ASN A 108 14.65 -4.93 -7.49
CA ASN A 108 14.22 -4.90 -8.87
C ASN A 108 14.04 -3.47 -9.41
N ASP A 109 14.25 -3.30 -10.71
CA ASP A 109 13.99 -2.05 -11.40
C ASP A 109 12.63 -2.08 -12.10
N TYR A 110 11.89 -0.98 -11.98
CA TYR A 110 10.58 -0.78 -12.57
C TYR A 110 10.57 0.54 -13.34
N GLU A 111 10.21 0.55 -14.59
CA GLU A 111 10.11 1.77 -15.36
C GLU A 111 8.85 2.57 -14.97
N HIS A 112 7.69 1.88 -14.92
CA HIS A 112 6.42 2.51 -14.61
C HIS A 112 6.01 2.31 -13.13
N LEU A 113 5.35 3.33 -12.59
CA LEU A 113 4.87 3.29 -11.22
C LEU A 113 3.88 2.13 -10.99
N ASN A 114 2.97 1.90 -11.94
CA ASN A 114 1.98 0.83 -11.85
C ASN A 114 2.61 -0.56 -11.71
N ASP A 115 3.72 -0.83 -12.41
CA ASP A 115 4.40 -2.14 -12.35
C ASP A 115 4.92 -2.41 -10.93
N PHE A 116 5.54 -1.40 -10.32
CA PHE A 116 5.99 -1.51 -8.93
C PHE A 116 4.81 -1.66 -7.96
N LEU A 117 3.75 -0.86 -8.12
CA LEU A 117 2.56 -0.95 -7.26
C LEU A 117 1.89 -2.32 -7.38
N LEU A 118 1.74 -2.86 -8.58
CA LEU A 118 1.22 -4.22 -8.80
C LEU A 118 2.10 -5.27 -8.13
N ALA A 119 3.42 -5.15 -8.24
CA ALA A 119 4.34 -6.05 -7.55
C ALA A 119 4.13 -5.99 -6.02
N THR A 120 3.92 -4.79 -5.45
CA THR A 120 3.62 -4.65 -4.01
C THR A 120 2.27 -5.27 -3.64
N GLN A 121 1.24 -5.17 -4.50
CA GLN A 121 -0.08 -5.79 -4.26
C GLN A 121 0.00 -7.33 -4.33
N HIS A 122 0.71 -7.88 -5.32
CA HIS A 122 0.91 -9.32 -5.42
C HIS A 122 1.71 -9.87 -4.23
N TRP A 123 2.78 -9.17 -3.84
CA TRP A 123 3.55 -9.52 -2.65
C TRP A 123 2.66 -9.50 -1.40
N THR A 124 1.90 -8.43 -1.18
CA THR A 124 1.01 -8.30 -0.01
C THR A 124 -0.03 -9.41 0.02
N LYS A 125 -0.70 -9.69 -1.11
CA LYS A 125 -1.65 -10.81 -1.25
C LYS A 125 -1.01 -12.13 -0.85
N GLN A 126 0.22 -12.40 -1.30
CA GLN A 126 0.97 -13.62 -0.97
C GLN A 126 1.27 -13.70 0.53
N GLN A 127 1.76 -12.61 1.14
CA GLN A 127 2.07 -12.59 2.57
C GLN A 127 0.84 -12.74 3.47
N LEU A 128 -0.27 -12.13 3.08
CA LEU A 128 -1.57 -12.31 3.74
C LEU A 128 -2.16 -13.70 3.53
N LYS A 129 -1.70 -14.47 2.53
CA LYS A 129 -2.33 -15.71 2.03
C LYS A 129 -3.78 -15.48 1.59
N ALA A 130 -4.05 -14.30 1.07
CA ALA A 130 -5.36 -13.92 0.59
C ALA A 130 -5.69 -14.61 -0.76
N LYS A 131 -6.98 -14.91 -0.96
CA LYS A 131 -7.43 -15.69 -2.13
C LYS A 131 -8.08 -14.85 -3.22
N TRP A 132 -8.22 -13.53 -3.02
CA TRP A 132 -8.84 -12.66 -4.02
C TRP A 132 -8.11 -12.71 -5.38
N LEU A 133 -8.87 -12.57 -6.44
CA LEU A 133 -8.34 -12.40 -7.80
C LEU A 133 -7.93 -10.94 -7.99
N ILE A 134 -6.81 -10.72 -8.67
CA ILE A 134 -6.31 -9.38 -9.01
C ILE A 134 -6.32 -9.25 -10.52
N GLU A 135 -6.98 -8.22 -11.01
CA GLU A 135 -6.96 -7.79 -12.41
C GLU A 135 -6.62 -6.29 -12.49
N THR A 136 -6.19 -5.86 -13.66
CA THR A 136 -5.94 -4.45 -13.97
C THR A 136 -6.85 -4.01 -15.10
N SER A 137 -7.43 -2.83 -14.99
CA SER A 137 -8.19 -2.22 -16.07
C SER A 137 -7.34 -1.19 -16.78
N ILE A 138 -7.17 -1.35 -18.10
CA ILE A 138 -6.54 -0.39 -19.01
C ILE A 138 -7.57 0.48 -19.72
N GLU A 139 -8.86 0.23 -19.51
CA GLU A 139 -9.98 1.03 -19.97
C GLU A 139 -10.99 1.19 -18.84
N GLN A 140 -11.78 2.24 -18.87
CA GLN A 140 -12.87 2.39 -17.88
C GLN A 140 -13.84 1.22 -18.00
N PRO A 141 -14.21 0.55 -16.89
CA PRO A 141 -15.09 -0.59 -16.96
C PRO A 141 -16.47 -0.18 -17.51
N THR A 142 -16.91 -0.93 -18.53
CA THR A 142 -18.25 -0.79 -19.11
C THR A 142 -19.31 -1.64 -18.39
N PHE A 143 -18.88 -2.42 -17.39
CA PHE A 143 -19.76 -3.31 -16.61
C PHE A 143 -20.14 -2.71 -15.25
N ASN A 144 -21.23 -3.18 -14.69
CA ASN A 144 -21.70 -2.77 -13.36
C ASN A 144 -20.68 -3.21 -12.29
N VAL A 145 -19.95 -2.24 -11.74
CA VAL A 145 -19.05 -2.44 -10.61
C VAL A 145 -19.90 -2.40 -9.34
N GLU A 146 -19.90 -3.46 -8.55
CA GLU A 146 -20.65 -3.52 -7.28
C GLU A 146 -20.19 -2.43 -6.31
N THR A 147 -18.89 -2.19 -6.28
CA THR A 147 -18.28 -1.17 -5.40
C THR A 147 -17.17 -0.46 -6.14
N LYS A 148 -17.31 0.87 -6.27
CA LYS A 148 -16.23 1.76 -6.72
C LYS A 148 -15.65 2.46 -5.51
N TRP A 149 -14.38 2.22 -5.22
CA TRP A 149 -13.69 2.79 -4.07
C TRP A 149 -12.38 3.42 -4.53
N MET A 150 -12.40 4.73 -4.80
CA MET A 150 -11.31 5.50 -5.38
C MET A 150 -10.99 6.71 -4.50
N ASP A 151 -9.71 6.94 -4.21
CA ASP A 151 -9.21 8.13 -3.47
C ASP A 151 -9.99 8.46 -2.16
N SER A 152 -10.65 7.46 -1.56
CA SER A 152 -11.50 7.65 -0.38
C SER A 152 -10.70 7.98 0.87
N ILE A 153 -9.46 7.47 0.96
CA ILE A 153 -8.53 7.74 2.05
C ILE A 153 -7.26 8.37 1.48
N LYS A 154 -6.84 9.47 2.11
CA LYS A 154 -5.69 10.27 1.68
C LYS A 154 -4.65 10.40 2.80
N PRO A 155 -3.39 10.73 2.48
CA PRO A 155 -2.35 10.91 3.48
C PRO A 155 -2.61 12.00 4.54
N ASN A 156 -3.57 12.89 4.33
CA ASN A 156 -3.94 13.93 5.29
C ASN A 156 -5.11 13.56 6.20
N ASN A 157 -5.87 12.49 5.90
CA ASN A 157 -7.01 12.05 6.70
C ASN A 157 -6.97 10.56 7.09
N PHE A 158 -5.89 9.84 6.78
CA PHE A 158 -5.82 8.39 6.93
C PHE A 158 -6.05 7.90 8.36
N GLN A 159 -5.73 8.71 9.37
CA GLN A 159 -5.90 8.32 10.78
C GLN A 159 -7.35 8.42 11.27
N THR A 160 -8.17 9.22 10.63
CA THR A 160 -9.56 9.49 11.04
C THR A 160 -10.60 8.85 10.14
N GLU A 161 -10.23 8.59 8.89
CA GLU A 161 -11.14 8.04 7.89
C GLU A 161 -10.98 6.52 7.75
N GLY A 162 -12.08 5.87 7.39
CA GLY A 162 -12.14 4.43 7.17
C GLY A 162 -12.26 3.61 8.44
N LYS A 163 -12.22 2.29 8.28
CA LYS A 163 -12.28 1.32 9.39
C LYS A 163 -11.09 1.50 10.33
N GLN A 164 -11.38 1.61 11.62
CA GLN A 164 -10.35 1.69 12.65
C GLN A 164 -10.00 0.29 13.17
N PHE A 165 -8.72 0.04 13.38
CA PHE A 165 -8.20 -1.24 13.88
C PHE A 165 -7.42 -1.01 15.17
N GLN A 166 -7.44 -2.01 16.04
CA GLN A 166 -6.69 -2.03 17.29
C GLN A 166 -5.84 -3.30 17.34
N TYR A 167 -4.52 -3.11 17.47
CA TYR A 167 -3.54 -4.19 17.64
C TYR A 167 -2.29 -3.63 18.30
N GLN A 168 -1.41 -4.49 18.76
CA GLN A 168 -0.15 -4.05 19.36
C GLN A 168 0.84 -3.68 18.26
N GLN A 169 1.15 -2.39 18.13
CA GLN A 169 2.24 -1.91 17.29
C GLN A 169 3.59 -2.07 17.99
N VAL A 170 4.68 -1.94 17.23
CA VAL A 170 6.06 -2.11 17.74
C VAL A 170 6.47 -0.99 18.71
N PHE A 171 5.81 0.17 18.64
CA PHE A 171 6.16 1.36 19.41
C PHE A 171 5.14 1.64 20.51
N ASP A 172 5.63 1.91 21.73
CA ASP A 172 4.80 2.24 22.89
C ASP A 172 4.44 3.74 22.97
N THR A 173 4.84 4.53 21.99
CA THR A 173 4.71 6.01 22.00
C THR A 173 3.38 6.56 21.49
N GLY A 174 2.38 5.71 21.40
CA GLY A 174 1.05 6.02 20.88
C GLY A 174 0.72 5.23 19.62
N PHE A 175 -0.55 4.84 19.51
CA PHE A 175 -1.03 4.04 18.41
C PHE A 175 -1.26 4.90 17.15
N ILE A 176 -0.63 4.55 16.04
CA ILE A 176 -0.84 5.20 14.76
C ILE A 176 -1.93 4.45 14.02
N GLN A 177 -3.13 5.04 14.00
CA GLN A 177 -4.27 4.47 13.30
C GLN A 177 -4.00 4.37 11.81
N ASN A 178 -4.47 3.26 11.24
CA ASN A 178 -4.53 3.07 9.79
C ASN A 178 -3.18 3.22 9.07
N ALA A 179 -2.07 2.86 9.74
CA ALA A 179 -0.76 2.75 9.10
C ALA A 179 -0.81 1.78 7.90
N CYS A 180 0.22 1.72 7.09
CA CYS A 180 0.24 0.82 5.93
C CYS A 180 0.21 -0.66 6.38
N ILE A 181 -0.21 -1.54 5.48
CA ILE A 181 -0.36 -2.98 5.74
C ILE A 181 0.91 -3.65 6.29
N LEU A 182 2.09 -3.11 6.00
CA LEU A 182 3.36 -3.64 6.50
C LEU A 182 3.41 -3.63 8.03
N ASP A 183 2.82 -2.60 8.67
CA ASP A 183 2.78 -2.49 10.13
C ASP A 183 2.08 -3.70 10.76
N ALA A 184 0.90 -4.07 10.28
CA ALA A 184 0.16 -5.24 10.75
C ALA A 184 0.87 -6.56 10.39
N LEU A 185 1.44 -6.68 9.19
CA LEU A 185 2.19 -7.86 8.78
C LEU A 185 3.36 -8.12 9.72
N PHE A 186 4.15 -7.09 10.04
CA PHE A 186 5.30 -7.22 10.90
C PHE A 186 4.94 -7.43 12.38
N ALA A 187 3.83 -6.84 12.82
CA ALA A 187 3.36 -6.98 14.22
C ALA A 187 2.76 -8.35 14.52
N MET A 188 1.92 -8.91 13.64
CA MET A 188 1.12 -10.09 13.94
C MET A 188 1.18 -11.22 12.91
N GLY A 189 1.85 -11.02 11.78
CA GLY A 189 1.94 -11.99 10.69
C GLY A 189 0.70 -12.02 9.79
N GLY A 190 0.87 -12.59 8.59
CA GLY A 190 -0.12 -12.47 7.51
C GLY A 190 -1.48 -13.08 7.82
N LYS A 191 -1.53 -14.24 8.49
CA LYS A 191 -2.80 -14.90 8.82
C LYS A 191 -3.66 -14.07 9.79
N GLN A 192 -3.04 -13.52 10.83
CA GLN A 192 -3.75 -12.69 11.81
C GLN A 192 -4.12 -11.33 11.21
N ALA A 193 -3.22 -10.72 10.43
CA ALA A 193 -3.50 -9.49 9.70
C ALA A 193 -4.68 -9.65 8.75
N LEU A 194 -4.73 -10.75 7.96
CA LEU A 194 -5.88 -11.04 7.09
C LEU A 194 -7.17 -11.21 7.90
N SER A 195 -7.14 -11.97 9.00
CA SER A 195 -8.31 -12.14 9.87
C SER A 195 -8.83 -10.80 10.41
N MET A 196 -7.92 -9.93 10.85
CA MET A 196 -8.26 -8.59 11.36
C MET A 196 -8.91 -7.70 10.28
N ILE A 197 -8.32 -7.60 9.09
CA ILE A 197 -8.87 -6.76 8.02
C ILE A 197 -10.14 -7.34 7.39
N SER A 198 -10.40 -8.64 7.52
CA SER A 198 -11.62 -9.30 7.04
C SER A 198 -12.79 -9.21 8.03
N SER A 199 -12.56 -8.78 9.27
CA SER A 199 -13.63 -8.64 10.25
C SER A 199 -14.58 -7.50 9.88
N PHE A 200 -15.89 -7.73 10.05
CA PHE A 200 -16.95 -6.75 9.82
C PHE A 200 -17.01 -5.67 10.89
#